data_705db340606253c1132851a3d9e8c41b
#
_entry.id   705db340606253c1132851a3d9e8c41b
#
_cell.length_a   1.000
_cell.length_b   1.000
_cell.length_c   1.000
_cell.angle_alpha   90.00
_cell.angle_beta   90.00
_cell.angle_gamma   90.00
#
_symmetry.space_group_name_H-M   'P 1'
#
loop_
_entity.id
_entity.type
_entity.pdbx_description
1 polymer ?
#
loop_
_entity_poly.entity_id
_entity_poly.type
_entity_poly.pdbx_seq_one_letter_code
_entity_poly.pdbx_strand_id
1 'polypeptide(L)'
;MRGNGTKSLTIVIKLGTSSIVDEKTHEPLLPILTLIVDTAVKLRKDGHRVVIVSSGAIGVGLRRMDVEKRPKHLAQLQALAAIGQCRLMSLWDSLFTHLRQPIAQILLTRNDIADRTRYFNAQNTFHALLEQGVIPIVNENDTLAVSEIKFGDNDTLSAITAAMIHADMLFLMTDVDCLYDKNPRTNPDAKPIEVVEDIAALQADVSSAGSSLGTGGMSTKIIAARLGTSAGVTTVITRSSNPGNVLNIVQYLQSIQKGNTPPSPDERAEGLSRSASALTLSNLNGAPWPPLHTRFIPANDPIRDRHFWLLHTPHPHGTLYIDSGAYKALVGKAGLLPVGVIDVEGNFAQQEVVRLVAVKRRSTPGPDGKMWDGTPEEVGRALVNYAAAEIARIKGKQSVEIEKILGYADSEYVAHRQHVGFFKRDSRPVSPAREINGAVME
;
A
#
# COMPACT_ATOMS: atom_id res chain seq x y z
N MET A 1 23.11 25.70 4.48
CA MET A 1 23.28 25.67 3.02
C MET A 1 21.90 25.49 2.41
N ARG A 2 21.40 26.47 1.65
CA ARG A 2 20.09 26.38 0.98
C ARG A 2 20.27 25.44 -0.21
N GLY A 3 19.68 24.23 -0.11
CA GLY A 3 19.72 23.24 -1.18
C GLY A 3 19.01 23.75 -2.44
N ASN A 4 19.56 23.41 -3.58
CA ASN A 4 18.94 23.54 -4.90
C ASN A 4 17.45 23.18 -4.83
N GLY A 5 16.56 24.04 -5.33
CA GLY A 5 15.10 24.01 -5.21
C GLY A 5 14.37 22.73 -5.70
N THR A 6 14.83 21.56 -5.31
CA THR A 6 14.17 20.27 -5.50
C THR A 6 13.18 20.04 -4.35
N LYS A 7 11.95 19.68 -4.67
CA LYS A 7 10.92 19.32 -3.69
C LYS A 7 11.44 18.17 -2.82
N SER A 8 11.37 18.32 -1.50
CA SER A 8 11.60 17.21 -0.55
C SER A 8 10.52 16.13 -0.73
N LEU A 9 10.94 14.88 -0.91
CA LEU A 9 10.04 13.73 -1.07
C LEU A 9 10.10 12.84 0.16
N THR A 10 8.99 12.14 0.44
CA THR A 10 8.93 11.02 1.38
C THR A 10 8.97 9.73 0.59
N ILE A 11 9.97 8.88 0.86
CA ILE A 11 10.30 7.69 0.07
C ILE A 11 10.26 6.47 0.99
N VAL A 12 9.48 5.46 0.61
CA VAL A 12 9.44 4.15 1.27
C VAL A 12 10.19 3.14 0.41
N ILE A 13 11.14 2.41 1.01
CA ILE A 13 11.93 1.37 0.34
C ILE A 13 11.60 0.02 0.98
N LYS A 14 10.98 -0.89 0.24
CA LYS A 14 10.64 -2.22 0.71
C LYS A 14 11.68 -3.25 0.25
N LEU A 15 12.16 -4.03 1.19
CA LEU A 15 13.15 -5.08 0.99
C LEU A 15 12.55 -6.45 1.30
N GLY A 16 12.60 -7.37 0.35
CA GLY A 16 12.20 -8.76 0.54
C GLY A 16 13.26 -9.57 1.30
N THR A 17 12.91 -10.76 1.77
CA THR A 17 13.82 -11.65 2.48
C THR A 17 15.05 -11.99 1.62
N SER A 18 14.86 -12.31 0.35
CA SER A 18 15.94 -12.59 -0.62
C SER A 18 16.87 -11.41 -0.92
N SER A 19 16.48 -10.21 -0.55
CA SER A 19 17.35 -9.01 -0.64
C SER A 19 18.22 -8.81 0.60
N ILE A 20 17.94 -9.53 1.69
CA ILE A 20 18.56 -9.32 3.01
C ILE A 20 19.38 -10.53 3.42
N VAL A 21 18.90 -11.75 3.14
CA VAL A 21 19.57 -13.00 3.48
C VAL A 21 19.69 -13.91 2.26
N ASP A 22 20.77 -14.67 2.20
CA ASP A 22 20.96 -15.73 1.21
C ASP A 22 19.94 -16.85 1.44
N GLU A 23 19.37 -17.38 0.37
CA GLU A 23 18.31 -18.39 0.45
C GLU A 23 18.78 -19.75 0.97
N LYS A 24 20.07 -20.08 0.78
CA LYS A 24 20.64 -21.37 1.15
C LYS A 24 21.35 -21.34 2.50
N THR A 25 22.19 -20.31 2.69
CA THR A 25 23.04 -20.20 3.89
C THR A 25 22.36 -19.41 5.01
N HIS A 26 21.28 -18.70 4.71
CA HIS A 26 20.60 -17.74 5.59
C HIS A 26 21.54 -16.62 6.12
N GLU A 27 22.69 -16.42 5.49
CA GLU A 27 23.62 -15.36 5.87
C GLU A 27 23.13 -13.99 5.39
N PRO A 28 23.28 -12.94 6.19
CA PRO A 28 22.97 -11.58 5.76
C PRO A 28 23.81 -11.18 4.54
N LEU A 29 23.18 -10.65 3.51
CA LEU A 29 23.83 -10.14 2.30
C LEU A 29 24.46 -8.77 2.56
N LEU A 30 25.53 -8.73 3.35
CA LEU A 30 26.22 -7.50 3.78
C LEU A 30 26.53 -6.52 2.64
N PRO A 31 27.02 -6.95 1.46
CA PRO A 31 27.27 -6.02 0.35
C PRO A 31 26.01 -5.27 -0.08
N ILE A 32 24.88 -5.97 -0.20
CA ILE A 32 23.60 -5.36 -0.58
C ILE A 32 23.09 -4.44 0.53
N LEU A 33 23.16 -4.87 1.79
CA LEU A 33 22.74 -4.08 2.95
C LEU A 33 23.52 -2.78 3.06
N THR A 34 24.84 -2.82 2.84
CA THR A 34 25.70 -1.63 2.85
C THR A 34 25.31 -0.64 1.74
N LEU A 35 25.03 -1.14 0.52
CA LEU A 35 24.56 -0.30 -0.59
C LEU A 35 23.19 0.32 -0.34
N ILE A 36 22.29 -0.40 0.33
CA ILE A 36 20.97 0.12 0.76
C ILE A 36 21.16 1.26 1.75
N VAL A 37 22.02 1.07 2.75
CA VAL A 37 22.33 2.10 3.76
C VAL A 37 22.93 3.34 3.10
N ASP A 38 23.90 3.18 2.21
CA ASP A 38 24.51 4.29 1.46
C ASP A 38 23.46 5.06 0.63
N THR A 39 22.59 4.31 -0.08
CA THR A 39 21.49 4.90 -0.87
C THR A 39 20.52 5.70 0.02
N ALA A 40 20.07 5.10 1.14
CA ALA A 40 19.15 5.77 2.07
C ALA A 40 19.76 7.04 2.67
N VAL A 41 21.04 7.01 3.04
CA VAL A 41 21.75 8.18 3.59
C VAL A 41 21.97 9.25 2.52
N LYS A 42 22.27 8.89 1.27
CA LYS A 42 22.35 9.84 0.15
C LYS A 42 21.02 10.54 -0.08
N LEU A 43 19.91 9.81 -0.16
CA LEU A 43 18.57 10.39 -0.26
C LEU A 43 18.26 11.34 0.90
N ARG A 44 18.67 11.00 2.12
CA ARG A 44 18.54 11.87 3.29
C ARG A 44 19.35 13.16 3.14
N LYS A 45 20.60 13.08 2.66
CA LYS A 45 21.47 14.23 2.41
C LYS A 45 20.93 15.14 1.31
N ASP A 46 20.21 14.57 0.32
CA ASP A 46 19.53 15.33 -0.73
C ASP A 46 18.23 16.00 -0.22
N GLY A 47 17.90 15.82 1.08
CA GLY A 47 16.77 16.48 1.73
C GLY A 47 15.46 15.67 1.70
N HIS A 48 15.51 14.41 1.28
CA HIS A 48 14.36 13.51 1.29
C HIS A 48 14.15 12.85 2.67
N ARG A 49 12.91 12.40 2.94
CA ARG A 49 12.55 11.57 4.10
C ARG A 49 12.51 10.13 3.65
N VAL A 50 13.13 9.21 4.39
CA VAL A 50 13.27 7.81 3.99
C VAL A 50 12.71 6.92 5.09
N VAL A 51 11.94 5.90 4.69
CA VAL A 51 11.46 4.80 5.54
C VAL A 51 11.87 3.49 4.86
N ILE A 52 12.35 2.52 5.62
CA ILE A 52 12.69 1.18 5.12
C ILE A 52 11.69 0.17 5.69
N VAL A 53 11.08 -0.63 4.84
CA VAL A 53 10.24 -1.78 5.25
C VAL A 53 11.04 -3.04 4.97
N SER A 54 11.52 -3.69 6.04
CA SER A 54 12.49 -4.77 5.98
C SER A 54 11.85 -6.11 6.33
N SER A 55 12.00 -7.09 5.45
CA SER A 55 11.76 -8.50 5.78
C SER A 55 13.01 -9.14 6.40
N GLY A 56 13.04 -10.46 6.52
CA GLY A 56 14.24 -11.23 6.81
C GLY A 56 14.42 -11.66 8.27
N ALA A 57 13.55 -11.24 9.19
CA ALA A 57 13.66 -11.62 10.61
C ALA A 57 13.74 -13.15 10.81
N ILE A 58 12.81 -13.92 10.20
CA ILE A 58 12.82 -15.38 10.31
C ILE A 58 14.11 -15.97 9.69
N GLY A 59 14.56 -15.48 8.52
CA GLY A 59 15.79 -15.96 7.88
C GLY A 59 17.03 -15.75 8.76
N VAL A 60 17.19 -14.56 9.34
CA VAL A 60 18.26 -14.25 10.31
C VAL A 60 18.14 -15.12 11.57
N GLY A 61 16.91 -15.41 12.02
CA GLY A 61 16.65 -16.31 13.14
C GLY A 61 17.05 -17.75 12.87
N LEU A 62 16.74 -18.26 11.68
CA LEU A 62 17.17 -19.59 11.21
C LEU A 62 18.71 -19.72 11.29
N ARG A 63 19.42 -18.73 10.73
CA ARG A 63 20.89 -18.70 10.78
C ARG A 63 21.43 -18.64 12.19
N ARG A 64 20.82 -17.82 13.07
CA ARG A 64 21.27 -17.64 14.45
C ARG A 64 21.14 -18.91 15.29
N MET A 65 20.13 -19.73 14.98
CA MET A 65 19.81 -20.97 15.69
C MET A 65 20.33 -22.23 14.97
N ASP A 66 21.09 -22.06 13.87
CA ASP A 66 21.60 -23.16 13.03
C ASP A 66 20.49 -24.13 12.57
N VAL A 67 19.30 -23.58 12.23
CA VAL A 67 18.15 -24.34 11.73
C VAL A 67 18.12 -24.26 10.21
N GLU A 68 18.32 -25.41 9.56
CA GLU A 68 18.38 -25.48 8.08
C GLU A 68 17.02 -25.25 7.42
N LYS A 69 15.93 -25.77 8.02
CA LYS A 69 14.60 -25.72 7.41
C LYS A 69 13.62 -24.91 8.23
N ARG A 70 12.85 -24.08 7.53
CA ARG A 70 11.77 -23.27 8.13
C ARG A 70 10.72 -24.18 8.79
N PRO A 71 10.46 -24.04 10.10
CA PRO A 71 9.42 -24.79 10.79
C PRO A 71 8.02 -24.49 10.25
N LYS A 72 7.12 -25.45 10.42
CA LYS A 72 5.70 -25.28 10.04
C LYS A 72 4.84 -24.73 11.20
N HIS A 73 5.25 -24.97 12.42
CA HIS A 73 4.48 -24.55 13.62
C HIS A 73 4.63 -23.06 13.86
N LEU A 74 3.49 -22.37 14.06
CA LEU A 74 3.43 -20.92 14.24
C LEU A 74 4.31 -20.44 15.40
N ALA A 75 4.23 -21.06 16.58
CA ALA A 75 5.03 -20.67 17.75
C ALA A 75 6.54 -20.74 17.51
N GLN A 76 7.01 -21.74 16.73
CA GLN A 76 8.41 -21.84 16.35
C GLN A 76 8.83 -20.74 15.36
N LEU A 77 7.94 -20.38 14.40
CA LEU A 77 8.17 -19.27 13.49
C LEU A 77 8.22 -17.93 14.23
N GLN A 78 7.31 -17.73 15.20
CA GLN A 78 7.28 -16.53 16.05
C GLN A 78 8.55 -16.41 16.89
N ALA A 79 9.02 -17.52 17.49
CA ALA A 79 10.26 -17.54 18.25
C ALA A 79 11.49 -17.21 17.37
N LEU A 80 11.58 -17.80 16.17
CA LEU A 80 12.65 -17.49 15.21
C LEU A 80 12.58 -16.03 14.74
N ALA A 81 11.39 -15.51 14.49
CA ALA A 81 11.21 -14.10 14.14
C ALA A 81 11.69 -13.17 15.26
N ALA A 82 11.35 -13.47 16.52
CA ALA A 82 11.80 -12.69 17.67
C ALA A 82 13.33 -12.65 17.81
N ILE A 83 13.98 -13.83 17.71
CA ILE A 83 15.45 -13.96 17.75
C ILE A 83 16.08 -13.20 16.58
N GLY A 84 15.54 -13.40 15.39
CA GLY A 84 16.08 -12.81 14.18
C GLY A 84 15.85 -11.29 14.09
N GLN A 85 14.70 -10.80 14.54
CA GLN A 85 14.40 -9.36 14.55
C GLN A 85 15.38 -8.57 15.41
N CYS A 86 15.71 -9.09 16.60
CA CYS A 86 16.72 -8.49 17.46
C CYS A 86 18.07 -8.37 16.73
N ARG A 87 18.51 -9.44 16.08
CA ARG A 87 19.78 -9.44 15.34
C ARG A 87 19.76 -8.58 14.09
N LEU A 88 18.65 -8.59 13.36
CA LEU A 88 18.46 -7.76 12.17
C LEU A 88 18.53 -6.27 12.50
N MET A 89 17.87 -5.84 13.58
CA MET A 89 17.95 -4.45 14.03
C MET A 89 19.35 -4.05 14.48
N SER A 90 20.05 -4.93 15.22
CA SER A 90 21.46 -4.70 15.58
C SER A 90 22.36 -4.53 14.35
N LEU A 91 22.09 -5.30 13.28
CA LEU A 91 22.85 -5.19 12.02
C LEU A 91 22.56 -3.85 11.32
N TRP A 92 21.28 -3.48 11.18
CA TRP A 92 20.89 -2.17 10.63
C TRP A 92 21.51 -1.03 11.41
N ASP A 93 21.41 -1.05 12.74
CA ASP A 93 21.96 -0.02 13.60
C ASP A 93 23.49 0.12 13.44
N SER A 94 24.21 -1.01 13.43
CA SER A 94 25.64 -1.01 13.19
C SER A 94 26.02 -0.36 11.84
N LEU A 95 25.32 -0.72 10.76
CA LEU A 95 25.61 -0.18 9.43
C LEU A 95 25.31 1.33 9.33
N PHE A 96 24.16 1.77 9.85
CA PHE A 96 23.76 3.19 9.82
C PHE A 96 24.63 4.06 10.75
N THR A 97 25.07 3.51 11.89
CA THR A 97 25.93 4.23 12.84
C THR A 97 27.24 4.66 12.22
N HIS A 98 27.84 3.87 11.33
CA HIS A 98 29.05 4.27 10.59
C HIS A 98 28.87 5.55 9.76
N LEU A 99 27.67 5.84 9.31
CA LEU A 99 27.31 7.04 8.57
C LEU A 99 26.67 8.13 9.45
N ARG A 100 26.65 7.94 10.79
CA ARG A 100 26.05 8.84 11.77
C ARG A 100 24.55 9.11 11.50
N GLN A 101 23.84 8.13 10.96
CA GLN A 101 22.42 8.23 10.70
C GLN A 101 21.63 7.44 11.75
N PRO A 102 20.80 8.11 12.57
CA PRO A 102 19.96 7.41 13.53
C PRO A 102 18.83 6.67 12.83
N ILE A 103 18.47 5.51 13.39
CA ILE A 103 17.33 4.69 12.96
C ILE A 103 16.40 4.42 14.14
N ALA A 104 15.17 3.99 13.84
CA ALA A 104 14.21 3.56 14.86
C ALA A 104 13.44 2.32 14.37
N GLN A 105 13.16 1.39 15.28
CA GLN A 105 12.33 0.23 14.99
C GLN A 105 10.86 0.57 15.10
N ILE A 106 10.04 0.15 14.11
CA ILE A 106 8.59 0.15 14.18
C ILE A 106 8.09 -1.23 13.80
N LEU A 107 7.34 -1.87 14.69
CA LEU A 107 6.70 -3.16 14.45
C LEU A 107 5.19 -2.98 14.45
N LEU A 108 4.54 -3.44 13.37
CA LEU A 108 3.11 -3.31 13.15
C LEU A 108 2.46 -4.66 12.90
N THR A 109 1.22 -4.80 13.31
CA THR A 109 0.35 -5.93 12.96
C THR A 109 -0.84 -5.44 12.14
N ARG A 110 -1.58 -6.36 11.52
CA ARG A 110 -2.86 -6.02 10.87
C ARG A 110 -3.86 -5.43 11.85
N ASN A 111 -3.87 -5.87 13.11
CA ASN A 111 -4.76 -5.33 14.12
C ASN A 111 -4.43 -3.87 14.45
N ASP A 112 -3.15 -3.49 14.45
CA ASP A 112 -2.74 -2.10 14.65
C ASP A 112 -3.19 -1.20 13.49
N ILE A 113 -3.24 -1.77 12.27
CA ILE A 113 -3.76 -1.06 11.11
C ILE A 113 -5.30 -1.01 11.12
N ALA A 114 -5.96 -2.05 11.62
CA ALA A 114 -7.42 -2.13 11.69
C ALA A 114 -7.99 -1.21 12.78
N ASP A 115 -7.30 -1.05 13.89
CA ASP A 115 -7.70 -0.15 14.98
C ASP A 115 -7.36 1.30 14.64
N ARG A 116 -8.38 2.16 14.64
CA ARG A 116 -8.22 3.57 14.28
C ARG A 116 -7.23 4.31 15.18
N THR A 117 -7.29 4.09 16.49
CA THR A 117 -6.42 4.79 17.45
C THR A 117 -4.98 4.36 17.27
N ARG A 118 -4.72 3.06 17.12
CA ARG A 118 -3.38 2.52 16.88
C ARG A 118 -2.82 3.00 15.56
N TYR A 119 -3.63 3.03 14.49
CA TYR A 119 -3.23 3.57 13.19
C TYR A 119 -2.73 5.01 13.28
N PHE A 120 -3.51 5.91 13.92
CA PHE A 120 -3.09 7.30 14.08
C PHE A 120 -1.91 7.48 15.03
N ASN A 121 -1.79 6.66 16.07
CA ASN A 121 -0.62 6.67 16.95
C ASN A 121 0.64 6.26 16.19
N ALA A 122 0.57 5.22 15.35
CA ALA A 122 1.67 4.82 14.48
C ALA A 122 2.02 5.95 13.49
N GLN A 123 1.03 6.56 12.82
CA GLN A 123 1.21 7.69 11.91
C GLN A 123 1.94 8.85 12.60
N ASN A 124 1.50 9.26 13.79
CA ASN A 124 2.12 10.34 14.57
C ASN A 124 3.57 10.00 14.94
N THR A 125 3.84 8.73 15.30
CA THR A 125 5.21 8.26 15.60
C THR A 125 6.10 8.37 14.36
N PHE A 126 5.62 7.94 13.19
CA PHE A 126 6.37 8.11 11.94
C PHE A 126 6.71 9.57 11.67
N HIS A 127 5.72 10.47 11.78
CA HIS A 127 5.94 11.89 11.53
C HIS A 127 6.99 12.46 12.49
N ALA A 128 6.90 12.17 13.79
CA ALA A 128 7.86 12.63 14.78
C ALA A 128 9.28 12.13 14.49
N LEU A 129 9.46 10.85 14.10
CA LEU A 129 10.77 10.30 13.73
C LEU A 129 11.33 10.96 12.48
N LEU A 130 10.53 11.14 11.44
CA LEU A 130 10.94 11.76 10.18
C LEU A 130 11.31 13.24 10.35
N GLU A 131 10.60 13.97 11.22
CA GLU A 131 10.94 15.36 11.60
C GLU A 131 12.27 15.44 12.33
N GLN A 132 12.57 14.48 13.19
CA GLN A 132 13.87 14.37 13.88
C GLN A 132 15.01 13.91 12.97
N GLY A 133 14.73 13.58 11.71
CA GLY A 133 15.73 13.10 10.76
C GLY A 133 16.14 11.63 10.95
N VAL A 134 15.35 10.87 11.68
CA VAL A 134 15.53 9.42 11.91
C VAL A 134 14.98 8.64 10.71
N ILE A 135 15.62 7.52 10.34
CA ILE A 135 15.08 6.56 9.35
C ILE A 135 14.36 5.45 10.10
N PRO A 136 13.01 5.36 10.00
CA PRO A 136 12.27 4.23 10.56
C PRO A 136 12.55 2.94 9.79
N ILE A 137 12.83 1.86 10.51
CA ILE A 137 12.92 0.48 9.99
C ILE A 137 11.65 -0.25 10.44
N VAL A 138 10.79 -0.56 9.48
CA VAL A 138 9.46 -1.14 9.71
C VAL A 138 9.49 -2.62 9.41
N ASN A 139 8.85 -3.43 10.23
CA ASN A 139 8.56 -4.84 9.94
C ASN A 139 7.21 -5.25 10.54
N GLU A 140 6.71 -6.42 10.14
CA GLU A 140 5.58 -7.04 10.83
C GLU A 140 6.02 -7.46 12.25
N ASN A 141 5.12 -7.28 13.23
CA ASN A 141 5.31 -7.84 14.56
C ASN A 141 4.93 -9.33 14.55
N ASP A 142 5.81 -10.14 13.99
CA ASP A 142 5.61 -11.58 13.84
C ASP A 142 5.29 -12.29 15.16
N THR A 143 5.72 -11.75 16.31
CA THR A 143 5.48 -12.36 17.62
C THR A 143 4.02 -12.30 18.05
N LEU A 144 3.27 -11.32 17.58
CA LEU A 144 1.85 -11.12 17.87
C LEU A 144 0.95 -11.50 16.68
N ALA A 145 1.53 -11.71 15.49
CA ALA A 145 0.77 -12.04 14.30
C ALA A 145 0.26 -13.47 14.36
N VAL A 146 -1.05 -13.66 14.21
CA VAL A 146 -1.70 -14.99 14.08
C VAL A 146 -1.85 -15.37 12.62
N SER A 147 -1.91 -16.68 12.32
CA SER A 147 -1.89 -17.18 10.93
C SER A 147 -2.99 -16.58 10.06
N GLU A 148 -4.16 -16.32 10.64
CA GLU A 148 -5.32 -15.77 9.94
C GLU A 148 -5.23 -14.25 9.73
N ILE A 149 -4.35 -13.57 10.48
CA ILE A 149 -4.26 -12.09 10.54
C ILE A 149 -2.90 -11.58 10.05
N LYS A 150 -2.01 -12.43 9.56
CA LYS A 150 -0.73 -11.99 8.97
C LYS A 150 -0.96 -11.10 7.77
N PHE A 151 -0.10 -10.10 7.58
CA PHE A 151 -0.07 -9.35 6.32
C PHE A 151 0.14 -10.28 5.12
N GLY A 152 0.71 -11.46 5.37
CA GLY A 152 1.07 -12.42 4.33
C GLY A 152 2.36 -12.03 3.63
N ASP A 153 2.60 -10.73 3.46
CA ASP A 153 3.81 -10.19 2.85
C ASP A 153 4.08 -8.74 3.29
N ASN A 154 5.35 -8.37 3.31
CA ASN A 154 5.78 -7.00 3.59
C ASN A 154 5.58 -6.05 2.39
N ASP A 155 5.17 -6.54 1.21
CA ASP A 155 4.79 -5.67 0.09
C ASP A 155 3.52 -4.88 0.48
N THR A 156 2.49 -5.59 0.98
CA THR A 156 1.26 -4.98 1.49
C THR A 156 1.54 -4.04 2.67
N LEU A 157 2.35 -4.46 3.67
CA LEU A 157 2.74 -3.61 4.79
C LEU A 157 3.42 -2.32 4.32
N SER A 158 4.28 -2.41 3.29
CA SER A 158 4.96 -1.24 2.74
C SER A 158 4.03 -0.26 2.05
N ALA A 159 3.02 -0.75 1.33
CA ALA A 159 2.02 0.08 0.69
C ALA A 159 1.13 0.80 1.72
N ILE A 160 0.72 0.10 2.80
CA ILE A 160 -0.02 0.69 3.91
C ILE A 160 0.84 1.74 4.64
N THR A 161 2.12 1.42 4.90
CA THR A 161 3.06 2.38 5.51
C THR A 161 3.21 3.62 4.63
N ALA A 162 3.38 3.46 3.32
CA ALA A 162 3.50 4.57 2.37
C ALA A 162 2.24 5.44 2.35
N ALA A 163 1.06 4.83 2.36
CA ALA A 163 -0.21 5.54 2.47
C ALA A 163 -0.35 6.30 3.80
N MET A 164 -0.02 5.63 4.92
CA MET A 164 -0.12 6.18 6.28
C MET A 164 0.72 7.45 6.46
N ILE A 165 1.92 7.50 5.87
CA ILE A 165 2.84 8.64 5.99
C ILE A 165 2.76 9.62 4.82
N HIS A 166 1.80 9.47 3.91
CA HIS A 166 1.66 10.25 2.68
C HIS A 166 2.97 10.29 1.86
N ALA A 167 3.54 9.11 1.63
CA ALA A 167 4.75 9.00 0.83
C ALA A 167 4.52 9.46 -0.61
N ASP A 168 5.50 10.14 -1.19
CA ASP A 168 5.49 10.49 -2.61
C ASP A 168 5.84 9.26 -3.47
N MET A 169 6.69 8.36 -2.95
CA MET A 169 7.16 7.18 -3.67
C MET A 169 7.30 5.95 -2.78
N LEU A 170 6.95 4.79 -3.35
CA LEU A 170 7.18 3.46 -2.79
C LEU A 170 8.04 2.64 -3.76
N PHE A 171 9.20 2.17 -3.31
CA PHE A 171 10.06 1.26 -4.06
C PHE A 171 9.89 -0.18 -3.57
N LEU A 172 9.42 -1.06 -4.43
CA LEU A 172 9.32 -2.50 -4.20
C LEU A 172 10.56 -3.17 -4.80
N MET A 173 11.57 -3.39 -3.97
CA MET A 173 12.83 -4.00 -4.38
C MET A 173 12.65 -5.51 -4.61
N THR A 174 13.14 -6.02 -5.74
CA THR A 174 12.98 -7.43 -6.15
C THR A 174 14.23 -7.95 -6.87
N ASP A 175 14.22 -9.21 -7.27
CA ASP A 175 15.31 -9.91 -7.94
C ASP A 175 15.35 -9.71 -9.46
N VAL A 176 14.34 -9.06 -10.04
CA VAL A 176 14.28 -8.66 -11.45
C VAL A 176 14.33 -7.14 -11.60
N ASP A 177 14.66 -6.64 -12.81
CA ASP A 177 14.81 -5.21 -13.04
C ASP A 177 13.48 -4.46 -13.02
N CYS A 178 12.41 -5.12 -13.54
CA CYS A 178 11.09 -4.53 -13.68
C CYS A 178 10.03 -5.63 -13.78
N LEU A 179 8.79 -5.25 -14.00
CA LEU A 179 7.71 -6.15 -14.41
C LEU A 179 7.85 -6.48 -15.89
N TYR A 180 7.56 -7.71 -16.26
CA TYR A 180 7.58 -8.21 -17.63
C TYR A 180 6.21 -8.79 -18.02
N ASP A 181 5.94 -8.85 -19.32
CA ASP A 181 4.74 -9.50 -19.87
C ASP A 181 4.73 -11.02 -19.62
N LYS A 182 5.93 -11.62 -19.57
CA LYS A 182 6.17 -13.06 -19.28
C LYS A 182 7.29 -13.20 -18.28
N ASN A 183 7.43 -14.40 -17.69
CA ASN A 183 8.53 -14.66 -16.77
C ASN A 183 9.90 -14.61 -17.51
N PRO A 184 10.79 -13.63 -17.24
CA PRO A 184 12.05 -13.46 -17.96
C PRO A 184 13.07 -14.57 -17.70
N ARG A 185 12.89 -15.40 -16.64
CA ARG A 185 13.76 -16.52 -16.35
C ARG A 185 13.53 -17.71 -17.29
N THR A 186 12.32 -17.84 -17.79
CA THR A 186 11.90 -18.94 -18.68
C THR A 186 11.66 -18.48 -20.11
N ASN A 187 11.49 -17.19 -20.35
CA ASN A 187 11.21 -16.60 -21.67
C ASN A 187 12.23 -15.49 -21.96
N PRO A 188 13.27 -15.76 -22.77
CA PRO A 188 14.28 -14.76 -23.11
C PRO A 188 13.71 -13.58 -23.95
N ASP A 189 12.54 -13.75 -24.56
CA ASP A 189 11.79 -12.76 -25.34
C ASP A 189 10.81 -11.91 -24.49
N ALA A 190 10.85 -12.06 -23.18
CA ALA A 190 10.00 -11.29 -22.26
C ALA A 190 10.26 -9.79 -22.40
N LYS A 191 9.19 -9.02 -22.60
CA LYS A 191 9.25 -7.57 -22.78
C LYS A 191 9.05 -6.84 -21.45
N PRO A 192 9.89 -5.83 -21.17
CA PRO A 192 9.74 -5.03 -19.97
C PRO A 192 8.50 -4.13 -20.05
N ILE A 193 7.80 -3.98 -18.94
CA ILE A 193 6.68 -3.04 -18.78
C ILE A 193 7.19 -1.87 -17.93
N GLU A 194 7.49 -0.74 -18.57
CA GLU A 194 8.12 0.40 -17.88
C GLU A 194 7.13 1.31 -17.16
N VAL A 195 5.92 1.49 -17.72
CA VAL A 195 4.89 2.36 -17.15
C VAL A 195 3.55 1.65 -17.12
N VAL A 196 2.87 1.70 -15.99
CA VAL A 196 1.52 1.16 -15.79
C VAL A 196 0.62 2.31 -15.35
N GLU A 197 -0.28 2.73 -16.25
CA GLU A 197 -1.27 3.78 -15.98
C GLU A 197 -2.53 3.20 -15.33
N ASP A 198 -2.98 2.04 -15.82
CA ASP A 198 -4.13 1.31 -15.27
C ASP A 198 -3.74 -0.13 -14.88
N ILE A 199 -3.74 -0.39 -13.58
CA ILE A 199 -3.43 -1.72 -13.04
C ILE A 199 -4.53 -2.75 -13.37
N ALA A 200 -5.77 -2.31 -13.60
CA ALA A 200 -6.87 -3.20 -13.94
C ALA A 200 -6.74 -3.76 -15.37
N ALA A 201 -6.13 -3.00 -16.27
CA ALA A 201 -5.85 -3.40 -17.65
C ALA A 201 -4.52 -4.17 -17.81
N LEU A 202 -3.77 -4.37 -16.72
CA LEU A 202 -2.44 -4.97 -16.75
C LEU A 202 -2.51 -6.46 -17.14
N GLN A 203 -1.90 -6.81 -18.26
CA GLN A 203 -1.66 -8.18 -18.70
C GLN A 203 -0.19 -8.53 -18.39
N ALA A 204 0.06 -9.17 -17.27
CA ALA A 204 1.38 -9.64 -16.87
C ALA A 204 1.28 -11.06 -16.31
N ASP A 205 2.30 -11.88 -16.57
CA ASP A 205 2.41 -13.20 -15.96
C ASP A 205 2.83 -13.05 -14.49
N VAL A 206 1.89 -13.28 -13.60
CA VAL A 206 2.09 -13.24 -12.15
C VAL A 206 2.22 -14.63 -11.53
N SER A 207 2.31 -15.68 -12.34
CA SER A 207 2.26 -17.07 -11.90
C SER A 207 3.54 -17.55 -11.20
N SER A 208 4.65 -16.79 -11.29
CA SER A 208 5.89 -17.16 -10.64
C SER A 208 5.79 -17.02 -9.12
N ALA A 209 5.90 -18.16 -8.42
CA ALA A 209 6.13 -18.17 -6.98
C ALA A 209 7.41 -17.38 -6.64
N GLY A 210 7.35 -16.57 -5.58
CA GLY A 210 8.54 -15.91 -5.02
C GLY A 210 9.59 -16.90 -4.51
N SER A 211 10.62 -16.39 -3.83
CA SER A 211 11.69 -17.20 -3.25
C SER A 211 11.16 -18.20 -2.21
N SER A 212 11.90 -19.29 -1.99
CA SER A 212 11.56 -20.36 -1.03
C SER A 212 11.49 -19.88 0.42
N LEU A 213 12.17 -18.78 0.75
CA LEU A 213 12.18 -18.18 2.09
C LEU A 213 11.13 -17.07 2.26
N GLY A 214 10.71 -16.41 1.18
CA GLY A 214 9.77 -15.30 1.19
C GLY A 214 8.33 -15.75 0.96
N THR A 215 7.38 -14.97 1.47
CA THR A 215 5.93 -15.13 1.22
C THR A 215 5.46 -14.29 0.03
N GLY A 216 6.32 -13.42 -0.54
CA GLY A 216 5.99 -12.48 -1.60
C GLY A 216 6.41 -12.95 -2.98
N GLY A 217 5.60 -12.64 -3.99
CA GLY A 217 5.86 -12.85 -5.42
C GLY A 217 5.56 -11.59 -6.23
N MET A 218 5.49 -11.70 -7.55
CA MET A 218 5.10 -10.56 -8.39
C MET A 218 3.63 -10.17 -8.15
N SER A 219 2.75 -11.13 -7.87
CA SER A 219 1.34 -10.89 -7.52
C SER A 219 1.17 -9.99 -6.29
N THR A 220 1.95 -10.22 -5.22
CA THR A 220 1.89 -9.39 -4.00
C THR A 220 2.38 -7.97 -4.27
N LYS A 221 3.37 -7.78 -5.16
CA LYS A 221 3.86 -6.46 -5.58
C LYS A 221 2.81 -5.68 -6.37
N ILE A 222 2.05 -6.35 -7.24
CA ILE A 222 0.94 -5.71 -7.97
C ILE A 222 -0.19 -5.31 -7.01
N ILE A 223 -0.50 -6.14 -6.01
CA ILE A 223 -1.46 -5.79 -4.95
C ILE A 223 -0.96 -4.57 -4.17
N ALA A 224 0.31 -4.56 -3.76
CA ALA A 224 0.90 -3.42 -3.08
C ALA A 224 0.94 -2.16 -3.95
N ALA A 225 1.23 -2.29 -5.25
CA ALA A 225 1.19 -1.19 -6.19
C ALA A 225 -0.23 -0.61 -6.33
N ARG A 226 -1.25 -1.47 -6.39
CA ARG A 226 -2.66 -1.04 -6.40
C ARG A 226 -3.03 -0.26 -5.14
N LEU A 227 -2.61 -0.75 -3.97
CA LEU A 227 -2.81 -0.05 -2.70
C LEU A 227 -2.10 1.31 -2.68
N GLY A 228 -0.82 1.34 -3.01
CA GLY A 228 -0.02 2.56 -3.03
C GLY A 228 -0.57 3.60 -4.00
N THR A 229 -0.86 3.21 -5.25
CA THR A 229 -1.39 4.13 -6.26
C THR A 229 -2.77 4.67 -5.90
N SER A 230 -3.64 3.86 -5.28
CA SER A 230 -4.94 4.32 -4.79
C SER A 230 -4.83 5.38 -3.69
N ALA A 231 -3.74 5.36 -2.93
CA ALA A 231 -3.41 6.38 -1.91
C ALA A 231 -2.64 7.59 -2.48
N GLY A 232 -2.40 7.63 -3.79
CA GLY A 232 -1.66 8.72 -4.43
C GLY A 232 -0.14 8.55 -4.42
N VAL A 233 0.37 7.35 -4.09
CA VAL A 233 1.80 7.05 -4.02
C VAL A 233 2.29 6.49 -5.36
N THR A 234 3.29 7.12 -5.96
CA THR A 234 3.99 6.53 -7.12
C THR A 234 4.71 5.27 -6.67
N THR A 235 4.34 4.12 -7.22
CA THR A 235 4.97 2.84 -6.85
C THR A 235 5.92 2.38 -7.94
N VAL A 236 7.10 1.91 -7.55
CA VAL A 236 8.17 1.52 -8.47
C VAL A 236 8.67 0.11 -8.12
N ILE A 237 8.77 -0.76 -9.12
CA ILE A 237 9.46 -2.06 -9.01
C ILE A 237 10.85 -1.90 -9.63
N THR A 238 11.89 -2.29 -8.90
CA THR A 238 13.29 -2.24 -9.35
C THR A 238 14.15 -3.30 -8.68
N ARG A 239 15.32 -3.58 -9.25
CA ARG A 239 16.23 -4.62 -8.81
C ARG A 239 16.90 -4.31 -7.47
N SER A 240 16.85 -5.26 -6.55
CA SER A 240 17.42 -5.14 -5.19
C SER A 240 18.94 -5.28 -5.13
N SER A 241 19.56 -5.96 -6.10
CA SER A 241 21.04 -6.07 -6.16
C SER A 241 21.73 -4.75 -6.49
N ASN A 242 20.99 -3.76 -7.04
CA ASN A 242 21.48 -2.44 -7.38
C ASN A 242 20.68 -1.33 -6.65
N PRO A 243 20.82 -1.19 -5.32
CA PRO A 243 20.00 -0.23 -4.55
C PRO A 243 20.16 1.22 -5.00
N GLY A 244 21.30 1.59 -5.60
CA GLY A 244 21.55 2.91 -6.19
C GLY A 244 20.55 3.31 -7.28
N ASN A 245 19.84 2.33 -7.88
CA ASN A 245 18.76 2.60 -8.82
C ASN A 245 17.68 3.50 -8.22
N VAL A 246 17.40 3.37 -6.92
CA VAL A 246 16.41 4.20 -6.22
C VAL A 246 16.77 5.69 -6.35
N LEU A 247 18.03 6.04 -6.09
CA LEU A 247 18.50 7.43 -6.20
C LEU A 247 18.37 7.94 -7.65
N ASN A 248 18.83 7.15 -8.61
CA ASN A 248 18.79 7.53 -10.03
C ASN A 248 17.36 7.72 -10.53
N ILE A 249 16.43 6.85 -10.14
CA ILE A 249 15.00 6.96 -10.51
C ILE A 249 14.37 8.20 -9.86
N VAL A 250 14.66 8.48 -8.59
CA VAL A 250 14.16 9.69 -7.90
C VAL A 250 14.64 10.96 -8.61
N GLN A 251 15.92 11.05 -8.93
CA GLN A 251 16.50 12.21 -9.64
C GLN A 251 15.90 12.36 -11.04
N TYR A 252 15.73 11.28 -11.77
CA TYR A 252 15.09 11.28 -13.08
C TYR A 252 13.64 11.78 -13.02
N LEU A 253 12.81 11.25 -12.13
CA LEU A 253 11.43 11.66 -11.99
C LEU A 253 11.28 13.12 -11.56
N GLN A 254 12.16 13.60 -10.70
CA GLN A 254 12.21 15.02 -10.35
C GLN A 254 12.63 15.91 -11.52
N SER A 255 13.51 15.42 -12.40
CA SER A 255 13.94 16.19 -13.59
C SER A 255 12.80 16.35 -14.60
N ILE A 256 11.99 15.29 -14.82
CA ILE A 256 10.79 15.36 -15.69
C ILE A 256 9.78 16.39 -15.14
N GLN A 257 9.55 16.38 -13.83
CA GLN A 257 8.62 17.33 -13.20
C GLN A 257 9.04 18.80 -13.37
N LYS A 258 10.35 19.04 -13.59
CA LYS A 258 10.89 20.37 -13.87
C LYS A 258 10.80 20.79 -15.35
N GLY A 259 10.18 19.99 -16.20
CA GLY A 259 9.95 20.29 -17.62
C GLY A 259 11.11 19.85 -18.56
N ASN A 260 12.04 19.02 -18.09
CA ASN A 260 13.02 18.39 -18.96
C ASN A 260 12.35 17.31 -19.80
N THR A 261 12.46 17.38 -21.11
CA THR A 261 11.91 16.40 -22.04
C THR A 261 12.55 15.03 -21.80
N PRO A 262 11.75 13.95 -21.64
CA PRO A 262 12.32 12.61 -21.58
C PRO A 262 13.04 12.30 -22.90
N PRO A 263 14.20 11.63 -22.86
CA PRO A 263 14.94 11.26 -24.05
C PRO A 263 14.14 10.28 -24.93
N SER A 264 14.38 10.36 -26.24
CA SER A 264 13.69 9.52 -27.22
C SER A 264 14.04 8.02 -27.07
N PRO A 265 13.19 7.09 -27.58
CA PRO A 265 13.48 5.65 -27.56
C PRO A 265 14.81 5.27 -28.23
N ASP A 266 15.21 6.02 -29.29
CA ASP A 266 16.45 5.76 -30.02
C ASP A 266 17.69 6.19 -29.22
N GLU A 267 17.61 7.31 -28.51
CA GLU A 267 18.65 7.74 -27.55
C GLU A 267 18.80 6.77 -26.39
N ARG A 268 17.69 6.06 -25.99
CA ARG A 268 17.69 4.98 -24.99
C ARG A 268 18.53 3.79 -25.45
N ALA A 269 18.33 3.33 -26.68
CA ALA A 269 19.04 2.17 -27.23
C ALA A 269 20.56 2.41 -27.31
N GLU A 270 20.97 3.60 -27.73
CA GLU A 270 22.38 4.02 -27.76
C GLU A 270 22.98 4.18 -26.35
N GLY A 271 22.23 4.73 -25.38
CA GLY A 271 22.66 4.91 -24.01
C GLY A 271 22.89 3.59 -23.27
N LEU A 272 22.03 2.58 -23.48
CA LEU A 272 22.18 1.23 -22.92
C LEU A 272 23.43 0.51 -23.48
N SER A 273 23.72 0.70 -24.77
CA SER A 273 24.91 0.14 -25.42
C SER A 273 26.22 0.75 -24.86
N ARG A 274 26.19 2.02 -24.50
CA ARG A 274 27.34 2.74 -23.92
C ARG A 274 27.54 2.46 -22.43
N SER A 275 26.46 2.19 -21.70
CA SER A 275 26.49 1.96 -20.24
C SER A 275 27.19 0.66 -19.85
N ALA A 276 27.32 -0.32 -20.75
CA ALA A 276 28.05 -1.55 -20.52
C ALA A 276 29.59 -1.35 -20.45
N SER A 277 30.10 -0.20 -20.87
CA SER A 277 31.54 0.06 -20.98
C SER A 277 32.04 1.28 -20.18
N ALA A 278 31.19 2.02 -19.46
CA ALA A 278 31.58 3.29 -18.83
C ALA A 278 31.18 3.37 -17.36
N LEU A 279 32.06 2.89 -16.52
CA LEU A 279 32.16 3.24 -15.09
C LEU A 279 32.74 4.64 -14.91
N THR A 280 32.40 5.62 -15.64
CA THR A 280 32.75 7.03 -15.41
C THR A 280 32.48 7.84 -16.67
N LEU A 281 31.49 8.70 -16.60
CA LEU A 281 31.58 10.06 -17.11
C LEU A 281 30.27 10.76 -16.79
N SER A 282 30.33 11.70 -15.86
CA SER A 282 29.33 12.75 -15.63
C SER A 282 28.97 13.39 -16.96
N ASN A 283 27.77 13.12 -17.47
CA ASN A 283 27.32 13.68 -18.71
C ASN A 283 26.99 15.15 -18.54
N LEU A 284 27.67 15.94 -19.32
CA LEU A 284 27.33 17.31 -19.66
C LEU A 284 25.91 17.34 -20.27
N ASN A 285 24.99 18.04 -19.60
CA ASN A 285 23.71 18.52 -20.13
C ASN A 285 22.53 17.54 -20.32
N GLY A 286 22.39 16.46 -19.54
CA GLY A 286 21.18 15.62 -19.57
C GLY A 286 20.82 15.06 -18.20
N ALA A 287 19.53 14.91 -17.91
CA ALA A 287 19.09 14.13 -16.77
C ALA A 287 19.66 12.68 -16.90
N PRO A 288 20.18 12.08 -15.80
CA PRO A 288 20.72 10.73 -15.89
C PRO A 288 19.64 9.76 -16.39
N TRP A 289 20.01 8.84 -17.27
CA TRP A 289 19.11 7.81 -17.75
C TRP A 289 18.63 6.97 -16.57
N PRO A 290 17.31 6.77 -16.41
CA PRO A 290 16.82 5.93 -15.35
C PRO A 290 17.19 4.48 -15.65
N PRO A 291 17.62 3.70 -14.64
CA PRO A 291 17.76 2.26 -14.79
C PRO A 291 16.41 1.64 -15.13
N LEU A 292 16.42 0.46 -15.76
CA LEU A 292 15.19 -0.26 -16.09
C LEU A 292 14.36 -0.51 -14.82
N HIS A 293 13.10 -0.10 -14.86
CA HIS A 293 12.16 -0.21 -13.75
C HIS A 293 10.72 -0.18 -14.25
N THR A 294 9.77 -0.63 -13.44
CA THR A 294 8.33 -0.40 -13.68
C THR A 294 7.82 0.69 -12.76
N ARG A 295 7.18 1.69 -13.32
CA ARG A 295 6.51 2.76 -12.59
C ARG A 295 5.00 2.65 -12.72
N PHE A 296 4.31 2.52 -11.59
CA PHE A 296 2.85 2.60 -11.49
C PHE A 296 2.45 4.03 -11.17
N ILE A 297 1.59 4.59 -12.01
CA ILE A 297 1.15 5.98 -11.88
C ILE A 297 0.07 6.07 -10.80
N PRO A 298 0.16 7.04 -9.87
CA PRO A 298 -0.85 7.21 -8.83
C PRO A 298 -2.19 7.64 -9.42
N ALA A 299 -3.28 7.28 -8.74
CA ALA A 299 -4.63 7.71 -9.12
C ALA A 299 -4.74 9.25 -9.08
N ASN A 300 -5.44 9.84 -10.05
CA ASN A 300 -5.66 11.29 -10.11
C ASN A 300 -6.44 11.82 -8.90
N ASP A 301 -7.34 11.00 -8.35
CA ASP A 301 -8.12 11.29 -7.15
C ASP A 301 -7.75 10.30 -6.02
N PRO A 302 -6.68 10.55 -5.26
CA PRO A 302 -6.24 9.63 -4.21
C PRO A 302 -7.27 9.52 -3.09
N ILE A 303 -7.38 8.31 -2.55
CA ILE A 303 -8.22 8.04 -1.38
C ILE A 303 -7.55 8.68 -0.16
N ARG A 304 -8.25 9.57 0.54
CA ARG A 304 -7.73 10.23 1.76
C ARG A 304 -7.64 9.25 2.92
N ASP A 305 -6.74 9.49 3.86
CA ASP A 305 -6.36 8.63 5.00
C ASP A 305 -7.51 7.93 5.70
N ARG A 306 -8.55 8.70 6.05
CA ARG A 306 -9.71 8.17 6.75
C ARG A 306 -10.45 7.11 5.94
N HIS A 307 -10.62 7.35 4.64
CA HIS A 307 -11.27 6.41 3.73
C HIS A 307 -10.31 5.28 3.34
N PHE A 308 -9.00 5.58 3.24
CA PHE A 308 -8.00 4.57 2.96
C PHE A 308 -7.97 3.52 4.07
N TRP A 309 -7.88 3.96 5.34
CA TRP A 309 -7.96 3.05 6.49
C TRP A 309 -9.24 2.20 6.45
N LEU A 310 -10.40 2.83 6.25
CA LEU A 310 -11.70 2.16 6.25
C LEU A 310 -11.79 1.10 5.15
N LEU A 311 -11.38 1.44 3.92
CA LEU A 311 -11.46 0.56 2.76
C LEU A 311 -10.45 -0.60 2.80
N HIS A 312 -9.31 -0.40 3.43
CA HIS A 312 -8.23 -1.37 3.46
C HIS A 312 -8.08 -2.09 4.80
N THR A 313 -9.04 -1.90 5.74
CA THR A 313 -9.13 -2.70 6.97
C THR A 313 -9.15 -4.21 6.62
N PRO A 314 -8.23 -5.03 7.19
CA PRO A 314 -8.02 -6.40 6.72
C PRO A 314 -9.25 -7.32 6.84
N HIS A 315 -10.06 -7.15 7.90
CA HIS A 315 -11.22 -8.00 8.19
C HIS A 315 -12.40 -7.14 8.64
N PRO A 316 -13.30 -6.78 7.73
CA PRO A 316 -14.60 -6.25 8.12
C PRO A 316 -15.36 -7.31 8.94
N HIS A 317 -15.96 -6.91 10.06
CA HIS A 317 -16.60 -7.83 11.00
C HIS A 317 -17.97 -8.33 10.55
N GLY A 318 -18.52 -7.72 9.48
CA GLY A 318 -19.79 -8.13 8.91
C GLY A 318 -20.07 -7.48 7.56
N THR A 319 -21.29 -7.68 7.08
CA THR A 319 -21.77 -7.17 5.79
C THR A 319 -23.15 -6.52 5.95
N LEU A 320 -23.33 -5.34 5.41
CA LEU A 320 -24.62 -4.68 5.22
C LEU A 320 -25.00 -4.74 3.74
N TYR A 321 -26.15 -5.34 3.46
CA TYR A 321 -26.74 -5.34 2.13
C TYR A 321 -27.62 -4.11 1.98
N ILE A 322 -27.31 -3.28 0.99
CA ILE A 322 -27.98 -1.98 0.76
C ILE A 322 -28.64 -1.96 -0.61
N ASP A 323 -29.75 -1.24 -0.73
CA ASP A 323 -30.40 -1.09 -2.02
C ASP A 323 -29.74 -0.02 -2.91
N SER A 324 -30.11 -0.01 -4.18
CA SER A 324 -29.58 0.94 -5.17
C SER A 324 -29.89 2.39 -4.85
N GLY A 325 -31.00 2.67 -4.14
CA GLY A 325 -31.37 4.01 -3.70
C GLY A 325 -30.44 4.51 -2.59
N ALA A 326 -30.17 3.65 -1.60
CA ALA A 326 -29.20 3.93 -0.53
C ALA A 326 -27.80 4.11 -1.10
N TYR A 327 -27.35 3.27 -2.04
CA TYR A 327 -26.06 3.42 -2.70
C TYR A 327 -25.94 4.79 -3.41
N LYS A 328 -26.96 5.18 -4.20
CA LYS A 328 -26.98 6.50 -4.87
C LYS A 328 -26.94 7.67 -3.86
N ALA A 329 -27.71 7.57 -2.78
CA ALA A 329 -27.72 8.57 -1.73
C ALA A 329 -26.36 8.71 -1.04
N LEU A 330 -25.71 7.58 -0.73
CA LEU A 330 -24.37 7.54 -0.12
C LEU A 330 -23.31 8.15 -1.03
N VAL A 331 -23.33 7.85 -2.34
CA VAL A 331 -22.44 8.47 -3.34
C VAL A 331 -22.71 9.99 -3.40
N GLY A 332 -23.97 10.40 -3.24
CA GLY A 332 -24.40 11.81 -3.12
C GLY A 332 -24.02 12.47 -1.79
N LYS A 333 -23.22 11.82 -0.92
CA LYS A 333 -22.76 12.29 0.40
C LYS A 333 -23.82 12.31 1.50
N ALA A 334 -24.91 11.54 1.38
CA ALA A 334 -25.82 11.28 2.49
C ALA A 334 -25.23 10.25 3.47
N GLY A 335 -25.80 10.11 4.67
CA GLY A 335 -25.54 9.01 5.59
C GLY A 335 -26.39 7.79 5.26
N LEU A 336 -26.00 6.61 5.72
CA LEU A 336 -26.78 5.37 5.57
C LEU A 336 -27.91 5.35 6.59
N LEU A 337 -29.13 5.50 6.11
CA LEU A 337 -30.34 5.37 6.93
C LEU A 337 -30.76 3.90 7.05
N PRO A 338 -31.46 3.48 8.12
CA PRO A 338 -31.91 2.11 8.29
C PRO A 338 -32.85 1.63 7.17
N VAL A 339 -33.62 2.51 6.56
CA VAL A 339 -34.53 2.20 5.44
C VAL A 339 -33.78 1.67 4.22
N GLY A 340 -32.53 2.11 4.03
CA GLY A 340 -31.68 1.67 2.93
C GLY A 340 -30.97 0.33 3.16
N VAL A 341 -31.01 -0.21 4.38
CA VAL A 341 -30.44 -1.51 4.73
C VAL A 341 -31.48 -2.60 4.49
N ILE A 342 -31.12 -3.57 3.65
CA ILE A 342 -32.00 -4.71 3.32
C ILE A 342 -31.71 -5.88 4.25
N ASP A 343 -30.40 -6.17 4.48
CA ASP A 343 -30.00 -7.31 5.29
C ASP A 343 -28.67 -7.06 5.99
N VAL A 344 -28.38 -7.90 7.01
CA VAL A 344 -27.20 -7.82 7.87
C VAL A 344 -26.64 -9.21 8.03
N GLU A 345 -25.34 -9.37 7.87
CA GLU A 345 -24.62 -10.63 8.06
C GLU A 345 -23.38 -10.41 8.92
N GLY A 346 -23.05 -11.37 9.78
CA GLY A 346 -21.92 -11.33 10.69
C GLY A 346 -22.28 -10.83 12.09
N ASN A 347 -21.28 -10.80 12.96
CA ASN A 347 -21.43 -10.34 14.34
C ASN A 347 -20.42 -9.22 14.58
N PHE A 348 -20.92 -8.02 14.79
CA PHE A 348 -20.11 -6.82 15.00
C PHE A 348 -20.75 -5.89 16.02
N ALA A 349 -19.89 -5.16 16.71
CA ALA A 349 -20.27 -4.15 17.69
C ALA A 349 -20.41 -2.76 17.04
N GLN A 350 -20.88 -1.81 17.80
CA GLN A 350 -20.86 -0.40 17.46
C GLN A 350 -19.42 0.07 17.18
N GLN A 351 -19.23 0.96 16.21
CA GLN A 351 -17.94 1.49 15.77
C GLN A 351 -17.00 0.44 15.14
N GLU A 352 -17.53 -0.64 14.64
CA GLU A 352 -16.77 -1.63 13.86
C GLU A 352 -16.99 -1.46 12.35
N VAL A 353 -16.00 -1.94 11.56
CA VAL A 353 -16.03 -1.80 10.10
C VAL A 353 -16.77 -2.98 9.48
N VAL A 354 -17.71 -2.64 8.60
CA VAL A 354 -18.49 -3.62 7.82
C VAL A 354 -18.37 -3.38 6.33
N ARG A 355 -18.60 -4.43 5.53
CA ARG A 355 -18.71 -4.32 4.08
C ARG A 355 -20.06 -3.69 3.72
N LEU A 356 -20.07 -2.87 2.69
CA LEU A 356 -21.29 -2.41 2.02
C LEU A 356 -21.41 -3.14 0.69
N VAL A 357 -22.49 -3.92 0.55
CA VAL A 357 -22.78 -4.73 -0.64
C VAL A 357 -24.05 -4.20 -1.28
N ALA A 358 -23.96 -3.75 -2.52
CA ALA A 358 -25.12 -3.27 -3.27
C ALA A 358 -25.88 -4.44 -3.88
N VAL A 359 -27.21 -4.47 -3.68
CA VAL A 359 -28.11 -5.50 -4.17
C VAL A 359 -29.44 -4.90 -4.63
N LYS A 360 -30.22 -5.67 -5.38
CA LYS A 360 -31.58 -5.27 -5.75
C LYS A 360 -32.58 -5.74 -4.69
N ARG A 361 -33.37 -4.82 -4.14
CA ARG A 361 -34.43 -5.12 -3.18
C ARG A 361 -35.57 -5.91 -3.85
N ARG A 362 -36.04 -6.98 -3.21
CA ARG A 362 -37.25 -7.73 -3.57
C ARG A 362 -38.46 -7.27 -2.74
N SER A 363 -39.64 -7.38 -3.33
CA SER A 363 -40.91 -7.12 -2.62
C SER A 363 -41.36 -8.33 -1.77
N THR A 364 -40.93 -9.54 -2.15
CA THR A 364 -41.24 -10.80 -1.47
C THR A 364 -39.95 -11.60 -1.26
N PRO A 365 -39.84 -12.37 -0.17
CA PRO A 365 -38.70 -13.25 0.06
C PRO A 365 -38.47 -14.23 -1.10
N GLY A 366 -37.22 -14.43 -1.48
CA GLY A 366 -36.82 -15.44 -2.45
C GLY A 366 -36.90 -16.85 -1.87
N PRO A 367 -36.64 -17.90 -2.70
CA PRO A 367 -36.61 -19.29 -2.26
C PRO A 367 -35.58 -19.55 -1.14
N ASP A 368 -34.56 -18.72 -1.05
CA ASP A 368 -33.47 -18.70 -0.04
C ASP A 368 -33.82 -17.85 1.20
N GLY A 369 -35.03 -17.30 1.27
CA GLY A 369 -35.48 -16.41 2.35
C GLY A 369 -34.94 -15.00 2.29
N LYS A 370 -34.13 -14.65 1.27
CA LYS A 370 -33.51 -13.32 1.15
C LYS A 370 -34.47 -12.31 0.53
N MET A 371 -34.41 -11.07 1.04
CA MET A 371 -35.18 -9.94 0.52
C MET A 371 -34.47 -9.19 -0.60
N TRP A 372 -33.47 -9.80 -1.21
CA TRP A 372 -32.68 -9.19 -2.29
C TRP A 372 -32.35 -10.20 -3.39
N ASP A 373 -31.94 -9.65 -4.57
CA ASP A 373 -31.62 -10.39 -5.78
C ASP A 373 -30.35 -9.82 -6.45
N GLY A 374 -29.81 -10.60 -7.39
CA GLY A 374 -28.64 -10.24 -8.18
C GLY A 374 -27.34 -10.74 -7.58
N THR A 375 -26.24 -10.49 -8.29
CA THR A 375 -24.88 -10.79 -7.82
C THR A 375 -24.47 -9.73 -6.80
N PRO A 376 -24.14 -10.09 -5.55
CA PRO A 376 -23.72 -9.12 -4.55
C PRO A 376 -22.37 -8.50 -4.96
N GLU A 377 -22.32 -7.16 -5.05
CA GLU A 377 -21.10 -6.41 -5.34
C GLU A 377 -20.67 -5.62 -4.11
N GLU A 378 -19.45 -5.86 -3.59
CA GLU A 378 -18.87 -5.03 -2.54
C GLU A 378 -18.52 -3.67 -3.13
N VAL A 379 -19.28 -2.65 -2.78
CA VAL A 379 -19.13 -1.28 -3.31
C VAL A 379 -18.26 -0.40 -2.41
N GLY A 380 -18.12 -0.77 -1.13
CA GLY A 380 -17.38 0.02 -0.17
C GLY A 380 -17.46 -0.56 1.23
N ARG A 381 -17.08 0.25 2.22
CA ARG A 381 -17.09 -0.11 3.64
C ARG A 381 -17.61 1.04 4.50
N ALA A 382 -18.13 0.69 5.67
CA ALA A 382 -18.64 1.67 6.61
C ALA A 382 -18.25 1.32 8.06
N LEU A 383 -18.05 2.35 8.87
CA LEU A 383 -17.99 2.25 10.32
C LEU A 383 -19.42 2.50 10.84
N VAL A 384 -19.97 1.52 11.54
CA VAL A 384 -21.39 1.52 11.94
C VAL A 384 -21.61 2.15 13.31
N ASN A 385 -22.78 2.74 13.49
CA ASN A 385 -23.18 3.37 14.75
C ASN A 385 -23.97 2.42 15.67
N TYR A 386 -24.39 1.27 15.17
CA TYR A 386 -25.20 0.28 15.89
C TYR A 386 -24.61 -1.11 15.70
N ALA A 387 -24.79 -2.00 16.66
CA ALA A 387 -24.36 -3.38 16.59
C ALA A 387 -25.20 -4.19 15.58
N ALA A 388 -24.69 -5.34 15.11
CA ALA A 388 -25.36 -6.20 14.14
C ALA A 388 -26.80 -6.56 14.54
N ALA A 389 -27.02 -6.96 15.82
CA ALA A 389 -28.33 -7.30 16.34
C ALA A 389 -29.31 -6.11 16.35
N GLU A 390 -28.82 -4.91 16.58
CA GLU A 390 -29.62 -3.68 16.58
C GLU A 390 -29.99 -3.29 15.15
N ILE A 391 -29.02 -3.32 14.22
CA ILE A 391 -29.29 -3.05 12.81
C ILE A 391 -30.29 -4.07 12.24
N ALA A 392 -30.21 -5.33 12.63
CA ALA A 392 -31.16 -6.36 12.21
C ALA A 392 -32.61 -6.03 12.62
N ARG A 393 -32.81 -5.33 13.77
CA ARG A 393 -34.12 -4.89 14.25
C ARG A 393 -34.66 -3.66 13.55
N ILE A 394 -33.75 -2.72 13.17
CA ILE A 394 -34.14 -1.41 12.58
C ILE A 394 -34.05 -1.40 11.04
N LYS A 395 -33.46 -2.43 10.40
CA LYS A 395 -33.35 -2.51 8.93
C LYS A 395 -34.70 -2.34 8.24
N GLY A 396 -34.72 -1.55 7.19
CA GLY A 396 -35.94 -1.24 6.43
C GLY A 396 -36.92 -0.28 7.11
N LYS A 397 -36.62 0.21 8.32
CA LYS A 397 -37.44 1.16 9.07
C LYS A 397 -37.00 2.61 8.84
N GLN A 398 -37.86 3.57 9.15
CA GLN A 398 -37.49 4.97 9.13
C GLN A 398 -36.66 5.33 10.37
N SER A 399 -35.77 6.32 10.25
CA SER A 399 -34.89 6.72 11.36
C SER A 399 -35.64 7.20 12.61
N VAL A 400 -36.83 7.79 12.44
CA VAL A 400 -37.71 8.21 13.56
C VAL A 400 -38.27 7.04 14.38
N GLU A 401 -38.20 5.81 13.86
CA GLU A 401 -38.65 4.60 14.56
C GLU A 401 -37.56 3.96 15.42
N ILE A 402 -36.29 4.38 15.27
CA ILE A 402 -35.14 3.76 15.97
C ILE A 402 -35.35 3.74 17.47
N GLU A 403 -35.68 4.90 18.05
CA GLU A 403 -35.88 5.06 19.49
C GLU A 403 -37.02 4.16 20.02
N LYS A 404 -38.11 4.04 19.25
CA LYS A 404 -39.23 3.16 19.63
C LYS A 404 -38.85 1.68 19.60
N ILE A 405 -37.92 1.27 18.70
CA ILE A 405 -37.54 -0.14 18.49
C ILE A 405 -36.42 -0.55 19.44
N LEU A 406 -35.43 0.32 19.63
CA LEU A 406 -34.24 0.02 20.44
C LEU A 406 -34.34 0.50 21.88
N GLY A 407 -35.19 1.51 22.16
CA GLY A 407 -35.28 2.18 23.44
C GLY A 407 -34.31 3.38 23.59
N TYR A 408 -33.53 3.64 22.56
CA TYR A 408 -32.60 4.78 22.43
C TYR A 408 -32.27 5.07 20.97
N ALA A 409 -31.73 6.26 20.68
CA ALA A 409 -31.26 6.64 19.35
C ALA A 409 -30.00 7.51 19.46
N ASP A 410 -28.83 6.91 19.36
CA ASP A 410 -27.55 7.63 19.38
C ASP A 410 -27.30 8.37 18.06
N SER A 411 -27.91 7.90 16.96
CA SER A 411 -27.78 8.46 15.63
C SER A 411 -29.00 8.13 14.78
N GLU A 412 -29.38 9.01 13.87
CA GLU A 412 -30.39 8.74 12.82
C GLU A 412 -29.84 7.83 11.71
N TYR A 413 -28.51 7.66 11.64
CA TYR A 413 -27.80 6.91 10.61
C TYR A 413 -27.25 5.59 11.16
N VAL A 414 -27.39 4.51 10.40
CA VAL A 414 -26.64 3.27 10.60
C VAL A 414 -25.15 3.50 10.44
N ALA A 415 -24.78 4.34 9.46
CA ALA A 415 -23.42 4.83 9.30
C ALA A 415 -23.43 6.29 8.81
N HIS A 416 -22.66 7.14 9.49
CA HIS A 416 -22.58 8.56 9.13
C HIS A 416 -21.78 8.71 7.81
N ARG A 417 -22.16 9.70 6.98
CA ARG A 417 -21.50 9.98 5.67
C ARG A 417 -19.99 10.06 5.71
N GLN A 418 -19.44 10.54 6.82
CA GLN A 418 -17.99 10.63 7.02
C GLN A 418 -17.35 9.29 7.37
N HIS A 419 -18.14 8.29 7.69
CA HIS A 419 -17.74 6.95 8.07
C HIS A 419 -18.00 5.92 6.95
N VAL A 420 -18.20 6.36 5.71
CA VAL A 420 -18.42 5.52 4.53
C VAL A 420 -17.34 5.81 3.48
N GLY A 421 -16.70 4.76 2.97
CA GLY A 421 -15.74 4.81 1.88
C GLY A 421 -16.17 3.88 0.73
N PHE A 422 -15.89 4.26 -0.52
CA PHE A 422 -16.19 3.47 -1.73
C PHE A 422 -14.92 3.12 -2.49
N PHE A 423 -14.88 1.90 -3.07
CA PHE A 423 -13.75 1.45 -3.89
C PHE A 423 -13.74 2.09 -5.28
N LYS A 424 -14.94 2.31 -5.88
CA LYS A 424 -15.11 3.03 -7.15
C LYS A 424 -15.71 4.40 -6.85
N ARG A 425 -15.07 5.44 -7.33
CA ARG A 425 -15.74 6.74 -7.47
C ARG A 425 -16.34 6.75 -8.85
N ASP A 426 -17.66 6.77 -8.96
CA ASP A 426 -18.31 7.20 -10.19
C ASP A 426 -17.80 8.61 -10.49
N SER A 427 -17.11 8.79 -11.62
CA SER A 427 -16.72 10.10 -12.11
C SER A 427 -17.99 10.94 -12.18
N ARG A 428 -18.03 12.06 -11.46
CA ARG A 428 -19.13 13.02 -11.59
C ARG A 428 -19.21 13.41 -13.06
N PRO A 429 -20.41 13.47 -13.68
CA PRO A 429 -20.55 14.16 -14.93
C PRO A 429 -19.99 15.58 -14.74
N VAL A 430 -19.04 15.95 -15.57
CA VAL A 430 -18.48 17.30 -15.61
C VAL A 430 -19.66 18.23 -15.80
N SER A 431 -19.93 19.11 -14.82
CA SER A 431 -20.94 20.15 -14.99
C SER A 431 -20.58 20.89 -16.26
N PRO A 432 -21.53 21.09 -17.21
CA PRO A 432 -21.24 21.84 -18.42
C PRO A 432 -20.71 23.20 -17.99
N ALA A 433 -19.57 23.59 -18.55
CA ALA A 433 -18.95 24.87 -18.33
C ALA A 433 -20.02 25.94 -18.63
N ARG A 434 -20.28 26.84 -17.67
CA ARG A 434 -21.06 28.04 -17.94
C ARG A 434 -20.35 28.78 -19.07
N GLU A 435 -20.95 28.78 -20.24
CA GLU A 435 -20.58 29.71 -21.30
C GLU A 435 -20.74 31.12 -20.74
N ILE A 436 -19.62 31.79 -20.51
CA ILE A 436 -19.60 33.22 -20.24
C ILE A 436 -19.85 33.86 -21.60
N ASN A 437 -21.09 34.22 -21.86
CA ASN A 437 -21.45 35.10 -22.98
C ASN A 437 -20.65 36.41 -22.84
N GLY A 438 -19.59 36.52 -23.64
CA GLY A 438 -18.90 37.77 -23.87
C GLY A 438 -19.77 38.68 -24.72
N ALA A 439 -20.45 39.60 -24.10
CA ALA A 439 -21.01 40.74 -24.81
C ALA A 439 -19.85 41.63 -25.28
N VAL A 440 -19.62 41.65 -26.55
CA VAL A 440 -18.87 42.72 -27.25
C VAL A 440 -19.77 43.92 -27.23
N MET A 441 -19.37 45.00 -26.53
CA MET A 441 -19.90 46.34 -26.79
C MET A 441 -18.90 47.09 -27.68
N GLU A 442 -19.44 47.69 -28.72
CA GLU A 442 -18.82 48.64 -29.65
C GLU A 442 -18.06 49.76 -28.96
#